data_29b2384768e82256c0f1a5e95c207409
#
_entry.id   29b2384768e82256c0f1a5e95c207409
#
_cell.length_a   1.000
_cell.length_b   1.000
_cell.length_c   1.000
_cell.angle_alpha   90.00
_cell.angle_beta   90.00
_cell.angle_gamma   90.00
#
_symmetry.space_group_name_H-M   'P 1'
#
loop_
_entity.id
_entity.type
_entity.pdbx_description
1 polymer ?
#
loop_
_entity_poly.entity_id
_entity_poly.type
_entity_poly.pdbx_seq_one_letter_code
_entity_poly.pdbx_strand_id
1 'polypeptide(L)'
;MCSSDLSPSTEDLKKINKYTRREFDADSLYVFTVILCDNDIDRDFEKFSLSALNELKTLFVGKTGISDHSMKSSDQKARVFETWIEKGNGTTTADGEPYYMLKAKAYMLKNEENKGFIDELDAGIKKEVSVSCSSKKATCSICGKDKRQCRCEHVSGKEYKGKTACTILSDISDAYEFSFVAVPAQRQAGVTKAFEFTKENNMEDIIKTLKNMSDDTTVSKFQLDSLLNYVDSLEDEAELGRKYKKSLANEVIKLCAEAMPEMDIKAFSSVAQVMTAKELLSFKEAFTKKNRESTANLQIKSKDTKTNNTVNQFKL
;
A
#
# COMPACT_ATOMS: atom_id res chain seq x y z
N MET A 1 -12.99 -30.66 -4.80
CA MET A 1 -13.53 -29.42 -5.38
C MET A 1 -13.30 -28.31 -4.38
N CYS A 2 -12.14 -27.67 -4.44
CA CYS A 2 -11.84 -26.46 -3.67
C CYS A 2 -11.55 -25.39 -4.69
N SER A 3 -12.59 -24.67 -5.12
CA SER A 3 -12.39 -23.40 -5.81
C SER A 3 -11.93 -22.42 -4.74
N SER A 4 -10.69 -22.00 -4.80
CA SER A 4 -10.19 -20.85 -4.04
C SER A 4 -10.74 -19.58 -4.67
N ASP A 5 -12.05 -19.44 -4.67
CA ASP A 5 -12.73 -18.19 -4.99
C ASP A 5 -12.29 -17.17 -3.94
N LEU A 6 -11.47 -16.20 -4.34
CA LEU A 6 -11.26 -15.01 -3.55
C LEU A 6 -12.58 -14.24 -3.52
N SER A 7 -13.39 -14.58 -2.53
CA SER A 7 -14.60 -13.82 -2.27
C SER A 7 -14.21 -12.39 -1.90
N PRO A 8 -14.84 -11.36 -2.48
CA PRO A 8 -14.55 -9.98 -2.15
C PRO A 8 -14.72 -9.72 -0.66
N SER A 9 -13.80 -8.96 -0.08
CA SER A 9 -13.88 -8.55 1.33
C SER A 9 -15.11 -7.62 1.55
N THR A 10 -15.53 -7.48 2.80
CA THR A 10 -16.59 -6.52 3.16
C THR A 10 -16.24 -5.10 2.71
N GLU A 11 -14.96 -4.74 2.70
CA GLU A 11 -14.50 -3.43 2.23
C GLU A 11 -14.58 -3.32 0.70
N ASP A 12 -14.18 -4.37 -0.03
CA ASP A 12 -14.33 -4.42 -1.48
C ASP A 12 -15.81 -4.28 -1.88
N LEU A 13 -16.71 -4.99 -1.22
CA LEU A 13 -18.16 -4.88 -1.47
C LEU A 13 -18.67 -3.46 -1.26
N LYS A 14 -18.24 -2.77 -0.20
CA LYS A 14 -18.59 -1.36 0.03
C LYS A 14 -18.11 -0.44 -1.10
N LYS A 15 -16.90 -0.68 -1.63
CA LYS A 15 -16.35 0.09 -2.76
C LYS A 15 -17.11 -0.22 -4.05
N ILE A 16 -17.37 -1.49 -4.34
CA ILE A 16 -18.08 -1.94 -5.54
C ILE A 16 -19.52 -1.43 -5.55
N ASN A 17 -20.23 -1.53 -4.43
CA ASN A 17 -21.64 -1.14 -4.32
C ASN A 17 -21.86 0.39 -4.46
N LYS A 18 -20.81 1.22 -4.49
CA LYS A 18 -20.92 2.63 -4.92
C LYS A 18 -21.17 2.80 -6.41
N TYR A 19 -20.83 1.82 -7.24
CA TYR A 19 -21.02 1.85 -8.69
C TYR A 19 -22.30 1.13 -9.14
N THR A 20 -22.88 0.27 -8.27
CA THR A 20 -24.03 -0.56 -8.60
C THR A 20 -25.36 0.14 -8.30
N ARG A 21 -26.45 -0.29 -8.94
CA ARG A 21 -27.80 0.24 -8.70
C ARG A 21 -28.56 -0.52 -7.61
N ARG A 22 -28.03 -1.67 -7.21
CA ARG A 22 -28.50 -2.49 -6.09
C ARG A 22 -27.28 -3.07 -5.38
N GLU A 23 -27.42 -3.46 -4.16
CA GLU A 23 -26.36 -4.16 -3.45
C GLU A 23 -26.16 -5.58 -4.00
N PHE A 24 -24.90 -5.96 -4.16
CA PHE A 24 -24.46 -7.30 -4.52
C PHE A 24 -23.70 -7.90 -3.34
N ASP A 25 -23.87 -9.21 -3.17
CA ASP A 25 -23.12 -10.03 -2.23
C ASP A 25 -21.82 -10.56 -2.85
N ALA A 26 -21.00 -11.20 -2.02
CA ALA A 26 -19.72 -11.75 -2.44
C ALA A 26 -19.84 -12.87 -3.47
N ASP A 27 -20.90 -13.68 -3.38
CA ASP A 27 -21.10 -14.85 -4.24
C ASP A 27 -21.48 -14.45 -5.67
N SER A 28 -22.09 -13.28 -5.83
CA SER A 28 -22.52 -12.74 -7.12
C SER A 28 -21.39 -12.06 -7.91
N LEU A 29 -20.21 -11.85 -7.30
CA LEU A 29 -19.12 -11.07 -7.87
C LEU A 29 -17.84 -11.89 -7.99
N TYR A 30 -17.18 -11.77 -9.14
CA TYR A 30 -15.81 -12.20 -9.36
C TYR A 30 -14.89 -10.98 -9.26
N VAL A 31 -13.94 -11.00 -8.31
CA VAL A 31 -12.99 -9.91 -8.09
C VAL A 31 -11.59 -10.42 -8.41
N PHE A 32 -10.82 -9.62 -9.13
CA PHE A 32 -9.45 -9.96 -9.51
C PHE A 32 -8.56 -8.74 -9.46
N THR A 33 -7.26 -9.00 -9.27
CA THR A 33 -6.22 -7.97 -9.32
C THR A 33 -5.54 -8.00 -10.69
N VAL A 34 -5.25 -6.82 -11.23
CA VAL A 34 -4.63 -6.66 -12.54
C VAL A 34 -3.54 -5.61 -12.49
N ILE A 35 -2.40 -5.87 -13.12
CA ILE A 35 -1.40 -4.87 -13.48
C ILE A 35 -1.90 -4.18 -14.75
N LEU A 36 -2.29 -2.91 -14.64
CA LEU A 36 -2.79 -2.13 -15.77
C LEU A 36 -1.64 -1.69 -16.68
N CYS A 37 -0.62 -1.11 -16.09
CA CYS A 37 0.56 -0.62 -16.79
C CYS A 37 1.72 -0.40 -15.82
N ASP A 38 2.90 -0.10 -16.36
CA ASP A 38 4.13 0.14 -15.61
C ASP A 38 4.97 1.27 -16.23
N ASN A 39 6.16 1.54 -15.66
CA ASN A 39 7.10 2.53 -16.17
C ASN A 39 8.25 1.93 -16.99
N ASP A 40 8.16 0.68 -17.40
CA ASP A 40 9.19 0.09 -18.27
C ASP A 40 8.92 0.40 -19.76
N ILE A 41 9.95 0.21 -20.59
CA ILE A 41 9.83 0.38 -22.04
C ILE A 41 9.02 -0.79 -22.61
N ASP A 42 7.93 -0.46 -23.25
CA ASP A 42 7.01 -1.42 -23.85
C ASP A 42 7.46 -1.91 -25.25
N ARG A 43 6.59 -2.68 -25.92
CA ARG A 43 6.85 -3.22 -27.27
C ARG A 43 6.83 -2.16 -28.38
N ASP A 44 6.15 -1.05 -28.12
CA ASP A 44 6.04 0.08 -29.03
C ASP A 44 7.12 1.15 -28.78
N PHE A 45 8.07 0.83 -27.88
CA PHE A 45 9.10 1.76 -27.39
C PHE A 45 8.50 3.01 -26.79
N GLU A 46 7.42 2.86 -26.04
CA GLU A 46 6.83 3.87 -25.17
C GLU A 46 6.99 3.47 -23.71
N LYS A 47 6.93 4.43 -22.81
CA LYS A 47 6.88 4.19 -21.36
C LYS A 47 6.10 5.29 -20.68
N PHE A 48 5.45 4.96 -19.58
CA PHE A 48 4.86 5.98 -18.72
C PHE A 48 5.90 6.56 -17.76
N SER A 49 5.88 7.88 -17.56
CA SER A 49 6.60 8.47 -16.44
C SER A 49 5.93 8.11 -15.11
N LEU A 50 6.66 8.19 -13.99
CA LEU A 50 6.06 7.95 -12.67
C LEU A 50 4.92 8.95 -12.36
N SER A 51 5.02 10.19 -12.84
CA SER A 51 3.90 11.15 -12.74
C SER A 51 2.67 10.68 -13.52
N ALA A 52 2.86 10.15 -14.73
CA ALA A 52 1.77 9.59 -15.52
C ALA A 52 1.09 8.41 -14.83
N LEU A 53 1.85 7.51 -14.19
CA LEU A 53 1.26 6.43 -13.39
C LEU A 53 0.41 6.97 -12.22
N ASN A 54 0.85 8.06 -11.56
CA ASN A 54 0.09 8.70 -10.49
C ASN A 54 -1.21 9.37 -11.00
N GLU A 55 -1.19 9.94 -12.20
CA GLU A 55 -2.38 10.49 -12.85
C GLU A 55 -3.35 9.37 -13.25
N LEU A 56 -2.84 8.32 -13.89
CA LEU A 56 -3.61 7.13 -14.29
C LEU A 56 -4.24 6.42 -13.09
N LYS A 57 -3.54 6.37 -11.94
CA LYS A 57 -4.08 5.82 -10.70
C LYS A 57 -5.45 6.41 -10.35
N THR A 58 -5.61 7.70 -10.50
CA THR A 58 -6.89 8.37 -10.20
C THR A 58 -7.91 8.17 -11.34
N LEU A 59 -7.45 8.25 -12.58
CA LEU A 59 -8.30 8.22 -13.77
C LEU A 59 -8.90 6.84 -14.04
N PHE A 60 -8.21 5.74 -13.68
CA PHE A 60 -8.72 4.39 -13.90
C PHE A 60 -9.81 3.95 -12.94
N VAL A 61 -9.97 4.61 -11.80
CA VAL A 61 -11.06 4.26 -10.86
C VAL A 61 -12.42 4.49 -11.54
N GLY A 62 -13.23 3.43 -11.60
CA GLY A 62 -14.54 3.44 -12.26
C GLY A 62 -14.51 3.14 -13.76
N LYS A 63 -13.34 2.98 -14.40
CA LYS A 63 -13.25 2.66 -15.83
C LYS A 63 -13.60 1.20 -16.09
N THR A 64 -14.03 0.95 -17.33
CA THR A 64 -14.48 -0.37 -17.78
C THR A 64 -13.31 -1.26 -18.22
N GLY A 65 -13.46 -2.56 -18.01
CA GLY A 65 -12.67 -3.60 -18.66
C GLY A 65 -13.44 -4.16 -19.86
N ILE A 66 -12.82 -4.15 -21.03
CA ILE A 66 -13.41 -4.61 -22.31
C ILE A 66 -12.53 -5.69 -22.93
N SER A 67 -12.87 -6.17 -24.13
CA SER A 67 -12.05 -7.08 -24.92
C SER A 67 -11.59 -6.40 -26.22
N ASP A 68 -10.32 -6.64 -26.61
CA ASP A 68 -9.75 -6.25 -27.90
C ASP A 68 -9.94 -4.76 -28.28
N HIS A 69 -9.88 -3.86 -27.27
CA HIS A 69 -10.13 -2.42 -27.43
C HIS A 69 -11.47 -2.09 -28.11
N SER A 70 -12.45 -2.97 -27.99
CA SER A 70 -13.76 -2.79 -28.59
C SER A 70 -14.59 -1.78 -27.81
N MET A 71 -14.93 -0.66 -28.42
CA MET A 71 -15.76 0.39 -27.81
C MET A 71 -17.27 0.08 -27.84
N LYS A 72 -17.65 -1.17 -28.14
CA LYS A 72 -19.05 -1.59 -28.09
C LYS A 72 -19.49 -1.81 -26.64
N SER A 73 -20.66 -1.33 -26.29
CA SER A 73 -21.23 -1.50 -24.94
C SER A 73 -21.44 -2.96 -24.55
N SER A 74 -21.68 -3.85 -25.52
CA SER A 74 -21.80 -5.30 -25.33
C SER A 74 -20.52 -5.96 -24.83
N ASP A 75 -19.37 -5.35 -25.08
CA ASP A 75 -18.04 -5.94 -24.82
C ASP A 75 -17.46 -5.50 -23.47
N GLN A 76 -18.24 -4.76 -22.68
CA GLN A 76 -17.89 -4.43 -21.31
C GLN A 76 -18.02 -5.66 -20.42
N LYS A 77 -16.90 -6.10 -19.82
CA LYS A 77 -16.83 -7.30 -18.99
C LYS A 77 -16.61 -6.98 -17.51
N ALA A 78 -15.78 -5.99 -17.22
CA ALA A 78 -15.36 -5.69 -15.85
C ALA A 78 -15.41 -4.18 -15.55
N ARG A 79 -15.24 -3.84 -14.25
CA ARG A 79 -15.08 -2.45 -13.82
C ARG A 79 -14.06 -2.34 -12.72
N VAL A 80 -13.14 -1.37 -12.85
CA VAL A 80 -12.16 -1.02 -11.83
C VAL A 80 -12.85 -0.32 -10.67
N PHE A 81 -12.54 -0.72 -9.42
CA PHE A 81 -13.07 -0.05 -8.23
C PHE A 81 -11.99 0.45 -7.27
N GLU A 82 -10.75 -0.01 -7.44
CA GLU A 82 -9.59 0.40 -6.65
C GLU A 82 -8.31 0.37 -7.47
N THR A 83 -7.39 1.30 -7.20
CA THR A 83 -6.07 1.39 -7.86
C THR A 83 -5.00 1.82 -6.89
N TRP A 84 -3.78 1.32 -7.08
CA TRP A 84 -2.59 1.76 -6.33
C TRP A 84 -1.33 1.61 -7.17
N ILE A 85 -0.25 2.29 -6.76
CA ILE A 85 1.08 2.09 -7.34
C ILE A 85 1.89 1.22 -6.40
N GLU A 86 2.54 0.22 -6.98
CA GLU A 86 3.44 -0.69 -6.29
C GLU A 86 4.85 -0.56 -6.86
N LYS A 87 5.82 -0.50 -5.98
CA LYS A 87 7.24 -0.52 -6.34
C LYS A 87 7.71 -1.96 -6.43
N GLY A 88 8.36 -2.32 -7.52
CA GLY A 88 9.01 -3.63 -7.65
C GLY A 88 10.18 -3.78 -6.67
N ASN A 89 10.23 -4.90 -5.96
CA ASN A 89 11.27 -5.18 -4.97
C ASN A 89 12.61 -5.45 -5.66
N GLY A 90 13.53 -4.47 -5.61
CA GLY A 90 14.86 -4.58 -6.21
C GLY A 90 14.88 -4.66 -7.74
N THR A 91 13.73 -4.53 -8.40
CA THR A 91 13.60 -4.58 -9.86
C THR A 91 13.80 -3.18 -10.44
N THR A 92 14.54 -3.11 -11.55
CA THR A 92 14.71 -1.91 -12.36
C THR A 92 14.10 -2.09 -13.74
N THR A 93 13.72 -0.98 -14.36
CA THR A 93 13.31 -0.91 -15.76
C THR A 93 14.48 -1.19 -16.70
N ALA A 94 14.22 -1.42 -17.98
CA ALA A 94 15.24 -1.66 -18.99
C ALA A 94 16.24 -0.49 -19.12
N ASP A 95 15.85 0.73 -18.77
CA ASP A 95 16.71 1.91 -18.75
C ASP A 95 17.31 2.23 -17.35
N GLY A 96 17.17 1.32 -16.38
CA GLY A 96 17.83 1.37 -15.08
C GLY A 96 17.11 2.21 -14.01
N GLU A 97 15.89 2.69 -14.27
CA GLU A 97 15.08 3.37 -13.27
C GLU A 97 14.42 2.37 -12.29
N PRO A 98 14.05 2.77 -11.07
CA PRO A 98 13.23 1.95 -10.20
C PRO A 98 11.92 1.56 -10.89
N TYR A 99 11.57 0.28 -10.81
CA TYR A 99 10.36 -0.24 -11.44
C TYR A 99 9.11 0.04 -10.60
N TYR A 100 8.06 0.56 -11.23
CA TYR A 100 6.77 0.83 -10.63
C TYR A 100 5.63 0.30 -11.50
N MET A 101 4.63 -0.29 -10.87
CA MET A 101 3.43 -0.82 -11.51
C MET A 101 2.19 -0.06 -11.03
N LEU A 102 1.28 0.23 -11.94
CA LEU A 102 -0.08 0.62 -11.59
C LEU A 102 -0.95 -0.65 -11.53
N LYS A 103 -1.40 -0.99 -10.33
CA LYS A 103 -2.30 -2.11 -10.09
C LYS A 103 -3.72 -1.64 -9.85
N ALA A 104 -4.67 -2.51 -10.14
CA ALA A 104 -6.09 -2.28 -9.89
C ALA A 104 -6.77 -3.55 -9.37
N LYS A 105 -7.82 -3.35 -8.56
CA LYS A 105 -8.86 -4.36 -8.36
C LYS A 105 -10.03 -4.05 -9.27
N ALA A 106 -10.50 -5.07 -9.97
CA ALA A 106 -11.68 -4.99 -10.84
C ALA A 106 -12.67 -6.10 -10.49
N TYR A 107 -13.93 -5.88 -10.83
CA TYR A 107 -14.97 -6.87 -10.63
C TYR A 107 -15.78 -7.11 -11.90
N MET A 108 -16.36 -8.28 -12.00
CA MET A 108 -17.40 -8.66 -12.98
C MET A 108 -18.48 -9.49 -12.30
N LEU A 109 -19.64 -9.61 -12.97
CA LEU A 109 -20.74 -10.43 -12.46
C LEU A 109 -20.44 -11.92 -12.68
N LYS A 110 -20.66 -12.74 -11.67
CA LYS A 110 -20.75 -14.20 -11.79
C LYS A 110 -22.16 -14.56 -12.32
N ASN A 111 -22.27 -14.69 -13.62
CA ASN A 111 -23.49 -15.10 -14.30
C ASN A 111 -23.17 -16.06 -15.46
N GLU A 112 -24.16 -16.67 -16.05
CA GLU A 112 -24.00 -17.64 -17.16
C GLU A 112 -23.26 -17.03 -18.36
N GLU A 113 -23.43 -15.74 -18.62
CA GLU A 113 -22.78 -15.05 -19.75
C GLU A 113 -21.26 -14.88 -19.51
N ASN A 114 -20.84 -14.64 -18.27
CA ASN A 114 -19.44 -14.40 -17.93
C ASN A 114 -18.71 -15.67 -17.48
N LYS A 115 -19.42 -16.78 -17.23
CA LYS A 115 -18.84 -18.00 -16.69
C LYS A 115 -17.64 -18.50 -17.50
N GLY A 116 -17.81 -18.68 -18.82
CA GLY A 116 -16.72 -19.13 -19.68
C GLY A 116 -15.53 -18.18 -19.70
N PHE A 117 -15.78 -16.87 -19.62
CA PHE A 117 -14.71 -15.87 -19.54
C PHE A 117 -13.97 -15.93 -18.21
N ILE A 118 -14.68 -16.13 -17.11
CA ILE A 118 -14.08 -16.30 -15.76
C ILE A 118 -13.24 -17.58 -15.73
N ASP A 119 -13.75 -18.70 -16.26
CA ASP A 119 -13.01 -19.95 -16.35
C ASP A 119 -11.72 -19.80 -17.16
N GLU A 120 -11.71 -19.01 -18.24
CA GLU A 120 -10.52 -18.70 -19.05
C GLU A 120 -9.54 -17.78 -18.33
N LEU A 121 -10.00 -16.84 -17.48
CA LEU A 121 -9.15 -16.03 -16.61
C LEU A 121 -8.48 -16.89 -15.55
N ASP A 122 -9.23 -17.74 -14.87
CA ASP A 122 -8.72 -18.63 -13.82
C ASP A 122 -7.73 -19.67 -14.38
N ALA A 123 -7.97 -20.12 -15.62
CA ALA A 123 -7.05 -20.98 -16.34
C ALA A 123 -5.78 -20.25 -16.84
N GLY A 124 -5.70 -18.91 -16.72
CA GLY A 124 -4.62 -18.10 -17.21
C GLY A 124 -4.56 -17.98 -18.74
N ILE A 125 -5.65 -18.29 -19.45
CA ILE A 125 -5.75 -18.19 -20.91
C ILE A 125 -5.95 -16.74 -21.37
N LYS A 126 -6.81 -15.98 -20.67
CA LYS A 126 -7.11 -14.57 -20.97
C LYS A 126 -6.58 -13.65 -19.86
N LYS A 127 -5.28 -13.68 -19.62
CA LYS A 127 -4.70 -12.92 -18.52
C LYS A 127 -4.09 -11.57 -18.92
N GLU A 128 -3.70 -11.41 -20.19
CA GLU A 128 -3.00 -10.23 -20.68
C GLU A 128 -3.97 -9.06 -20.84
N VAL A 129 -3.52 -7.85 -20.44
CA VAL A 129 -4.31 -6.64 -20.63
C VAL A 129 -3.47 -5.52 -21.25
N SER A 130 -4.15 -4.60 -21.91
CA SER A 130 -3.60 -3.34 -22.40
C SER A 130 -4.47 -2.19 -21.92
N VAL A 131 -3.96 -0.97 -21.93
CA VAL A 131 -4.70 0.22 -21.49
C VAL A 131 -4.81 1.24 -22.62
N SER A 132 -5.92 1.96 -22.64
CA SER A 132 -6.11 3.12 -23.52
C SER A 132 -6.23 4.39 -22.70
N CYS A 133 -5.38 5.36 -23.00
CA CYS A 133 -5.36 6.67 -22.35
C CYS A 133 -4.93 7.78 -23.31
N SER A 134 -5.15 9.02 -22.91
CA SER A 134 -4.69 10.19 -23.65
C SER A 134 -3.62 10.92 -22.85
N SER A 135 -2.47 11.13 -23.49
CA SER A 135 -1.34 11.88 -22.94
C SER A 135 -1.18 13.19 -23.71
N LYS A 136 -0.97 14.31 -23.04
CA LYS A 136 -0.72 15.61 -23.67
C LYS A 136 0.73 15.78 -24.08
N LYS A 137 1.66 15.05 -23.47
CA LYS A 137 3.10 15.19 -23.69
C LYS A 137 3.74 13.84 -24.00
N ALA A 138 4.54 13.81 -25.07
CA ALA A 138 5.25 12.63 -25.57
C ALA A 138 6.73 12.96 -25.77
N THR A 139 7.58 12.75 -24.77
CA THR A 139 8.95 13.24 -24.73
C THR A 139 9.95 12.19 -25.23
N CYS A 140 10.88 12.57 -26.08
CA CYS A 140 11.99 11.70 -26.48
C CYS A 140 12.94 11.46 -25.29
N SER A 141 13.23 10.19 -24.96
CA SER A 141 14.11 9.82 -23.85
C SER A 141 15.58 10.26 -24.04
N ILE A 142 16.00 10.56 -25.27
CA ILE A 142 17.38 10.92 -25.60
C ILE A 142 17.62 12.44 -25.56
N CYS A 143 16.75 13.24 -26.16
CA CYS A 143 16.96 14.69 -26.28
C CYS A 143 15.95 15.55 -25.50
N GLY A 144 14.95 14.97 -24.85
CA GLY A 144 13.95 15.68 -24.07
C GLY A 144 12.93 16.47 -24.89
N LYS A 145 12.99 16.44 -26.23
CA LYS A 145 12.01 17.15 -27.08
C LYS A 145 10.64 16.47 -26.99
N ASP A 146 9.59 17.29 -26.88
CA ASP A 146 8.22 16.80 -27.03
C ASP A 146 7.92 16.52 -28.51
N LYS A 147 7.74 15.24 -28.84
CA LYS A 147 7.50 14.78 -30.22
C LYS A 147 6.19 15.27 -30.82
N ARG A 148 5.28 15.78 -29.99
CA ARG A 148 4.00 16.36 -30.44
C ARG A 148 4.14 17.81 -30.89
N GLN A 149 5.15 18.50 -30.38
CA GLN A 149 5.37 19.92 -30.66
C GLN A 149 6.51 20.14 -31.65
N CYS A 150 7.52 19.29 -31.63
CA CYS A 150 8.69 19.47 -32.51
C CYS A 150 9.25 18.15 -33.01
N ARG A 151 9.82 18.18 -34.22
CA ARG A 151 10.42 17.00 -34.83
C ARG A 151 11.67 16.59 -34.07
N CYS A 152 11.76 15.29 -33.77
CA CYS A 152 12.93 14.66 -33.15
C CYS A 152 13.61 13.72 -34.16
N GLU A 153 14.94 13.74 -34.23
CA GLU A 153 15.73 12.88 -35.13
C GLU A 153 15.96 11.49 -34.55
N HIS A 154 15.72 11.30 -33.23
CA HIS A 154 15.88 10.01 -32.57
C HIS A 154 14.69 9.10 -32.91
N VAL A 155 15.02 7.93 -33.44
CA VAL A 155 14.03 6.91 -33.81
C VAL A 155 13.80 5.99 -32.62
N SER A 156 12.56 5.80 -32.19
CA SER A 156 12.18 4.87 -31.13
C SER A 156 12.68 3.45 -31.46
N GLY A 157 13.23 2.76 -30.48
CA GLY A 157 13.81 1.42 -30.62
C GLY A 157 15.27 1.40 -31.08
N LYS A 158 15.85 2.53 -31.57
CA LYS A 158 17.29 2.58 -31.89
C LYS A 158 18.12 2.97 -30.67
N GLU A 159 19.33 2.46 -30.64
CA GLU A 159 20.30 2.76 -29.60
C GLU A 159 21.09 4.04 -29.87
N TYR A 160 21.23 4.90 -28.88
CA TYR A 160 22.02 6.13 -28.91
C TYR A 160 22.90 6.20 -27.63
N LYS A 161 24.22 6.05 -27.80
CA LYS A 161 25.20 6.06 -26.70
C LYS A 161 24.85 5.09 -25.57
N GLY A 162 24.47 3.85 -25.92
CA GLY A 162 24.13 2.80 -24.96
C GLY A 162 22.74 2.93 -24.33
N LYS A 163 21.87 3.82 -24.87
CA LYS A 163 20.48 3.96 -24.41
C LYS A 163 19.51 3.71 -25.56
N THR A 164 18.53 2.87 -25.34
CA THR A 164 17.43 2.68 -26.29
C THR A 164 16.53 3.91 -26.29
N ALA A 165 16.34 4.51 -27.46
CA ALA A 165 15.42 5.64 -27.61
C ALA A 165 13.97 5.15 -27.44
N CYS A 166 13.23 5.81 -26.57
CA CYS A 166 11.80 5.59 -26.36
C CYS A 166 11.04 6.90 -26.25
N THR A 167 9.72 6.80 -26.25
CA THR A 167 8.81 7.93 -26.02
C THR A 167 8.30 7.86 -24.58
N ILE A 168 8.55 8.90 -23.81
CA ILE A 168 8.05 9.00 -22.42
C ILE A 168 6.71 9.74 -22.46
N LEU A 169 5.63 9.04 -22.08
CA LEU A 169 4.30 9.57 -21.96
C LEU A 169 4.11 10.22 -20.60
N SER A 170 3.62 11.47 -20.58
CA SER A 170 3.35 12.23 -19.37
C SER A 170 2.21 13.21 -19.59
N ASP A 171 1.73 13.88 -18.52
CA ASP A 171 0.59 14.79 -18.56
C ASP A 171 -0.65 14.08 -19.14
N ILE A 172 -1.11 13.04 -18.41
CA ILE A 172 -2.26 12.24 -18.84
C ILE A 172 -3.54 13.04 -18.62
N SER A 173 -4.32 13.19 -19.67
CA SER A 173 -5.57 13.94 -19.62
C SER A 173 -6.80 13.07 -19.39
N ASP A 174 -6.79 11.82 -19.84
CA ASP A 174 -7.89 10.87 -19.63
C ASP A 174 -7.41 9.41 -19.72
N ALA A 175 -8.13 8.51 -19.06
CA ALA A 175 -8.05 7.07 -19.23
C ALA A 175 -9.41 6.56 -19.72
N TYR A 176 -9.41 5.71 -20.73
CA TYR A 176 -10.65 5.27 -21.35
C TYR A 176 -11.10 3.92 -20.83
N GLU A 177 -10.21 2.93 -20.89
CA GLU A 177 -10.51 1.54 -20.54
C GLU A 177 -9.21 0.74 -20.32
N PHE A 178 -9.35 -0.46 -19.76
CA PHE A 178 -8.36 -1.53 -19.92
C PHE A 178 -9.00 -2.66 -20.72
N SER A 179 -8.20 -3.36 -21.52
CA SER A 179 -8.68 -4.36 -22.45
C SER A 179 -7.97 -5.70 -22.26
N PHE A 180 -8.72 -6.77 -22.20
CA PHE A 180 -8.16 -8.11 -22.35
C PHE A 180 -7.75 -8.29 -23.80
N VAL A 181 -6.46 -8.62 -24.03
CA VAL A 181 -5.86 -8.72 -25.36
C VAL A 181 -4.98 -9.96 -25.47
N ALA A 182 -4.74 -10.43 -26.69
CA ALA A 182 -3.84 -11.57 -26.90
C ALA A 182 -2.36 -11.20 -26.68
N VAL A 183 -1.95 -9.97 -27.02
CA VAL A 183 -0.58 -9.48 -26.89
C VAL A 183 -0.62 -8.02 -26.40
N PRO A 184 -0.26 -7.75 -25.15
CA PRO A 184 -0.25 -6.39 -24.60
C PRO A 184 0.95 -5.60 -25.11
N ALA A 185 0.83 -4.26 -25.17
CA ALA A 185 1.99 -3.40 -25.40
C ALA A 185 3.01 -3.56 -24.26
N GLN A 186 2.59 -3.48 -23.02
CA GLN A 186 3.44 -3.69 -21.84
C GLN A 186 3.50 -5.15 -21.44
N ARG A 187 4.72 -5.67 -21.28
CA ARG A 187 4.98 -7.11 -21.10
C ARG A 187 4.43 -7.69 -19.78
N GLN A 188 4.33 -6.87 -18.75
CA GLN A 188 3.89 -7.29 -17.42
C GLN A 188 2.41 -6.98 -17.17
N ALA A 189 1.73 -6.28 -18.09
CA ALA A 189 0.32 -5.95 -17.94
C ALA A 189 -0.55 -7.20 -18.06
N GLY A 190 -1.34 -7.48 -17.02
CA GLY A 190 -2.17 -8.67 -16.98
C GLY A 190 -2.80 -8.93 -15.63
N VAL A 191 -3.75 -9.85 -15.63
CA VAL A 191 -4.38 -10.36 -14.40
C VAL A 191 -3.33 -11.13 -13.61
N THR A 192 -3.15 -10.74 -12.38
CA THR A 192 -2.20 -11.41 -11.49
C THR A 192 -2.84 -12.65 -10.89
N LYS A 193 -2.03 -13.65 -10.59
CA LYS A 193 -2.53 -14.83 -9.87
C LYS A 193 -3.12 -14.39 -8.55
N ALA A 194 -4.20 -15.02 -8.14
CA ALA A 194 -4.95 -14.73 -6.91
C ALA A 194 -4.14 -14.84 -5.61
N PHE A 195 -2.91 -15.32 -5.66
CA PHE A 195 -1.96 -15.39 -4.55
C PHE A 195 -0.99 -14.19 -4.54
N GLU A 196 -1.51 -12.97 -4.46
CA GLU A 196 -0.73 -11.88 -3.90
C GLU A 196 -1.01 -11.86 -2.40
N PHE A 197 0.05 -12.11 -1.60
CA PHE A 197 0.02 -11.77 -0.19
C PHE A 197 -0.13 -10.25 -0.08
N THR A 198 -1.36 -9.77 -0.10
CA THR A 198 -1.63 -8.40 0.35
C THR A 198 -1.35 -8.37 1.85
N LYS A 199 -0.90 -7.23 2.38
CA LYS A 199 -0.72 -7.03 3.84
C LYS A 199 -1.96 -7.36 4.68
N GLU A 200 -3.09 -7.62 4.05
CA GLU A 200 -4.38 -7.99 4.64
C GLU A 200 -4.64 -9.51 4.69
N ASN A 201 -3.82 -10.34 4.02
CA ASN A 201 -3.91 -11.77 4.23
C ASN A 201 -3.40 -12.06 5.63
N ASN A 202 -4.34 -12.37 6.51
CA ASN A 202 -4.07 -12.67 7.91
C ASN A 202 -2.97 -13.74 7.96
N MET A 203 -1.95 -13.52 8.78
CA MET A 203 -0.86 -14.48 9.02
C MET A 203 -1.39 -15.90 9.27
N GLU A 204 -2.59 -16.02 9.84
CA GLU A 204 -3.27 -17.29 10.08
C GLU A 204 -3.55 -18.05 8.79
N ASP A 205 -3.89 -17.36 7.67
CA ASP A 205 -4.15 -18.01 6.38
C ASP A 205 -2.86 -18.48 5.72
N ILE A 206 -1.78 -17.72 5.87
CA ILE A 206 -0.44 -18.13 5.40
C ILE A 206 0.04 -19.36 6.17
N ILE A 207 -0.03 -19.31 7.49
CA ILE A 207 0.35 -20.42 8.38
C ILE A 207 -0.53 -21.65 8.11
N LYS A 208 -1.84 -21.45 7.87
CA LYS A 208 -2.77 -22.53 7.56
C LYS A 208 -2.46 -23.18 6.21
N THR A 209 -2.12 -22.38 5.20
CA THR A 209 -1.69 -22.87 3.88
C THR A 209 -0.40 -23.67 3.98
N LEU A 210 0.61 -23.14 4.69
CA LEU A 210 1.89 -23.83 4.92
C LEU A 210 1.72 -25.14 5.75
N LYS A 211 0.84 -25.12 6.74
CA LYS A 211 0.54 -26.33 7.55
C LYS A 211 -0.20 -27.42 6.77
N ASN A 212 -0.95 -27.04 5.73
CA ASN A 212 -1.71 -27.98 4.91
C ASN A 212 -0.94 -28.44 3.66
N MET A 213 0.30 -27.96 3.45
CA MET A 213 1.17 -28.42 2.39
C MET A 213 1.65 -29.84 2.65
N SER A 214 1.57 -30.72 1.63
CA SER A 214 2.18 -32.05 1.67
C SER A 214 3.68 -31.97 1.39
N ASP A 215 4.46 -32.94 1.85
CA ASP A 215 5.93 -32.98 1.77
C ASP A 215 6.51 -32.85 0.33
N ASP A 216 5.70 -33.11 -0.69
CA ASP A 216 6.10 -33.04 -2.11
C ASP A 216 5.68 -31.74 -2.82
N THR A 217 5.30 -30.69 -2.08
CA THR A 217 4.85 -29.43 -2.69
C THR A 217 6.05 -28.53 -3.01
N THR A 218 6.31 -28.26 -4.28
CA THR A 218 7.35 -27.31 -4.71
C THR A 218 6.87 -25.88 -4.51
N VAL A 219 7.55 -25.13 -3.64
CA VAL A 219 7.35 -23.68 -3.49
C VAL A 219 8.12 -22.98 -4.60
N SER A 220 7.46 -22.12 -5.36
CA SER A 220 8.13 -21.33 -6.40
C SER A 220 9.11 -20.33 -5.77
N LYS A 221 10.20 -20.00 -6.50
CA LYS A 221 11.15 -18.98 -6.03
C LYS A 221 10.47 -17.66 -5.67
N PHE A 222 9.46 -17.25 -6.45
CA PHE A 222 8.67 -16.06 -6.18
C PHE A 222 7.92 -16.13 -4.85
N GLN A 223 7.33 -17.29 -4.51
CA GLN A 223 6.65 -17.49 -3.22
C GLN A 223 7.64 -17.45 -2.05
N LEU A 224 8.83 -18.03 -2.23
CA LEU A 224 9.89 -17.98 -1.24
C LEU A 224 10.37 -16.54 -1.01
N ASP A 225 10.62 -15.78 -2.08
CA ASP A 225 11.05 -14.38 -2.00
C ASP A 225 9.96 -13.51 -1.33
N SER A 226 8.68 -13.77 -1.59
CA SER A 226 7.57 -13.08 -0.92
C SER A 226 7.50 -13.37 0.58
N LEU A 227 7.73 -14.63 0.98
CA LEU A 227 7.80 -15.01 2.39
C LEU A 227 9.01 -14.37 3.10
N LEU A 228 10.17 -14.35 2.45
CA LEU A 228 11.36 -13.70 2.99
C LEU A 228 11.14 -12.20 3.20
N ASN A 229 10.61 -11.50 2.20
CA ASN A 229 10.28 -10.07 2.33
C ASN A 229 9.27 -9.79 3.46
N TYR A 230 8.32 -10.69 3.66
CA TYR A 230 7.38 -10.57 4.77
C TYR A 230 8.05 -10.79 6.13
N VAL A 231 8.92 -11.80 6.25
CA VAL A 231 9.72 -12.03 7.46
C VAL A 231 10.59 -10.81 7.77
N ASP A 232 11.28 -10.26 6.77
CA ASP A 232 12.10 -9.05 6.92
C ASP A 232 11.25 -7.86 7.43
N SER A 233 10.04 -7.68 6.88
CA SER A 233 9.13 -6.61 7.35
C SER A 233 8.68 -6.81 8.80
N LEU A 234 8.46 -8.06 9.23
CA LEU A 234 8.12 -8.37 10.62
C LEU A 234 9.31 -8.18 11.56
N GLU A 235 10.51 -8.48 11.11
CA GLU A 235 11.74 -8.22 11.89
C GLU A 235 11.95 -6.73 12.13
N ASP A 236 11.74 -5.89 11.11
CA ASP A 236 11.80 -4.44 11.22
C ASP A 236 10.75 -3.89 12.21
N GLU A 237 9.49 -4.36 12.10
CA GLU A 237 8.42 -3.99 13.03
C GLU A 237 8.73 -4.44 14.46
N ALA A 238 9.26 -5.65 14.62
CA ALA A 238 9.66 -6.19 15.93
C ALA A 238 10.84 -5.39 16.52
N GLU A 239 11.80 -4.97 15.70
CA GLU A 239 12.91 -4.13 16.15
C GLU A 239 12.41 -2.75 16.62
N LEU A 240 11.51 -2.14 15.84
CA LEU A 240 10.86 -0.89 16.23
C LEU A 240 10.08 -1.04 17.53
N GLY A 241 9.32 -2.14 17.67
CA GLY A 241 8.60 -2.48 18.89
C GLY A 241 9.51 -2.63 20.11
N ARG A 242 10.66 -3.30 19.95
CA ARG A 242 11.68 -3.42 21.00
C ARG A 242 12.28 -2.06 21.38
N LYS A 243 12.60 -1.20 20.42
CA LYS A 243 13.10 0.17 20.66
C LYS A 243 12.08 1.01 21.40
N TYR A 244 10.82 0.95 20.97
CA TYR A 244 9.71 1.64 21.63
C TYR A 244 9.53 1.18 23.09
N LYS A 245 9.48 -0.15 23.34
CA LYS A 245 9.36 -0.73 24.68
C LYS A 245 10.49 -0.27 25.59
N LYS A 246 11.73 -0.26 25.10
CA LYS A 246 12.92 0.20 25.85
C LYS A 246 12.82 1.69 26.20
N SER A 247 12.39 2.52 25.26
CA SER A 247 12.16 3.95 25.48
C SER A 247 11.07 4.19 26.53
N LEU A 248 9.96 3.45 26.43
CA LEU A 248 8.85 3.53 27.37
C LEU A 248 9.26 3.10 28.79
N ALA A 249 10.05 2.03 28.92
CA ALA A 249 10.60 1.60 30.22
C ALA A 249 11.46 2.68 30.87
N ASN A 250 12.36 3.32 30.10
CA ASN A 250 13.19 4.42 30.60
C ASN A 250 12.34 5.63 31.04
N GLU A 251 11.30 5.96 30.32
CA GLU A 251 10.37 7.03 30.68
C GLU A 251 9.63 6.71 31.98
N VAL A 252 9.14 5.48 32.13
CA VAL A 252 8.46 5.02 33.36
C VAL A 252 9.39 5.05 34.56
N ILE A 253 10.65 4.67 34.40
CA ILE A 253 11.67 4.74 35.48
C ILE A 253 11.89 6.19 35.94
N LYS A 254 11.96 7.15 35.00
CA LYS A 254 12.08 8.58 35.33
C LYS A 254 10.87 9.08 36.09
N LEU A 255 9.66 8.78 35.59
CA LEU A 255 8.42 9.17 36.25
C LEU A 255 8.28 8.55 37.64
N CYS A 256 8.74 7.30 37.83
CA CYS A 256 8.78 6.65 39.13
C CYS A 256 9.70 7.38 40.11
N ALA A 257 10.91 7.77 39.68
CA ALA A 257 11.86 8.49 40.54
C ALA A 257 11.30 9.85 41.01
N GLU A 258 10.51 10.51 40.16
CA GLU A 258 9.83 11.76 40.51
C GLU A 258 8.62 11.54 41.42
N ALA A 259 7.82 10.49 41.15
CA ALA A 259 6.57 10.22 41.89
C ALA A 259 6.79 9.55 43.25
N MET A 260 7.89 8.79 43.38
CA MET A 260 8.20 7.95 44.55
C MET A 260 9.69 7.98 44.88
N PRO A 261 10.22 9.09 45.43
CA PRO A 261 11.63 9.26 45.75
C PRO A 261 12.18 8.21 46.72
N GLU A 262 11.31 7.59 47.53
CA GLU A 262 11.63 6.53 48.49
C GLU A 262 11.80 5.14 47.87
N MET A 263 11.44 4.95 46.59
CA MET A 263 11.56 3.66 45.91
C MET A 263 12.99 3.38 45.48
N ASP A 264 13.43 2.13 45.65
CA ASP A 264 14.71 1.69 45.06
C ASP A 264 14.60 1.64 43.53
N ILE A 265 15.12 2.68 42.89
CA ILE A 265 15.07 2.85 41.44
C ILE A 265 15.87 1.76 40.72
N LYS A 266 16.93 1.20 41.32
CA LYS A 266 17.68 0.11 40.70
C LYS A 266 16.86 -1.17 40.64
N ALA A 267 16.19 -1.51 41.75
CA ALA A 267 15.29 -2.66 41.79
C ALA A 267 14.12 -2.48 40.83
N PHE A 268 13.48 -1.30 40.80
CA PHE A 268 12.38 -1.02 39.88
C PHE A 268 12.82 -1.05 38.41
N SER A 269 14.01 -0.53 38.09
CA SER A 269 14.57 -0.57 36.70
C SER A 269 14.68 -2.00 36.18
N SER A 270 15.15 -2.94 37.00
CA SER A 270 15.27 -4.37 36.62
C SER A 270 13.90 -4.98 36.30
N VAL A 271 12.86 -4.60 37.07
CA VAL A 271 11.49 -5.07 36.83
C VAL A 271 10.88 -4.40 35.58
N ALA A 272 11.06 -3.09 35.41
CA ALA A 272 10.51 -2.33 34.29
C ALA A 272 11.03 -2.84 32.93
N GLN A 273 12.25 -3.34 32.84
CA GLN A 273 12.82 -3.88 31.60
C GLN A 273 12.14 -5.18 31.12
N VAL A 274 11.58 -5.98 32.03
CA VAL A 274 10.90 -7.25 31.71
C VAL A 274 9.39 -7.09 31.54
N MET A 275 8.79 -5.98 31.98
CA MET A 275 7.37 -5.69 31.83
C MET A 275 6.94 -5.66 30.36
N THR A 276 5.68 -5.96 30.11
CA THR A 276 5.03 -5.77 28.81
C THR A 276 4.79 -4.27 28.53
N ALA A 277 4.64 -3.90 27.26
CA ALA A 277 4.31 -2.53 26.88
C ALA A 277 3.00 -2.03 27.55
N LYS A 278 2.01 -2.93 27.71
CA LYS A 278 0.72 -2.62 28.36
C LYS A 278 0.91 -2.30 29.85
N GLU A 279 1.71 -3.06 30.55
CA GLU A 279 2.04 -2.79 31.97
C GLU A 279 2.80 -1.48 32.13
N LEU A 280 3.79 -1.24 31.27
CA LEU A 280 4.53 0.02 31.25
C LEU A 280 3.63 1.25 31.02
N LEU A 281 2.68 1.17 30.09
CA LEU A 281 1.71 2.25 29.85
C LEU A 281 0.84 2.51 31.09
N SER A 282 0.38 1.46 31.76
CA SER A 282 -0.41 1.60 33.00
C SER A 282 0.40 2.28 34.11
N PHE A 283 1.68 1.93 34.30
CA PHE A 283 2.56 2.59 35.24
C PHE A 283 2.85 4.05 34.85
N LYS A 284 3.05 4.32 33.55
CA LYS A 284 3.23 5.69 33.05
C LYS A 284 2.06 6.59 33.42
N GLU A 285 0.83 6.13 33.20
CA GLU A 285 -0.39 6.88 33.58
C GLU A 285 -0.46 7.12 35.09
N ALA A 286 -0.22 6.09 35.90
CA ALA A 286 -0.27 6.18 37.35
C ALA A 286 0.76 7.18 37.92
N PHE A 287 2.02 7.10 37.49
CA PHE A 287 3.06 8.01 37.95
C PHE A 287 2.88 9.44 37.43
N THR A 288 2.41 9.59 36.17
CA THR A 288 2.10 10.94 35.66
C THR A 288 1.00 11.61 36.46
N LYS A 289 -0.05 10.86 36.83
CA LYS A 289 -1.13 11.39 37.69
C LYS A 289 -0.59 11.79 39.06
N LYS A 290 0.20 10.95 39.71
CA LYS A 290 0.80 11.23 41.01
C LYS A 290 1.72 12.44 41.00
N ASN A 291 2.55 12.60 39.97
CA ASN A 291 3.43 13.76 39.79
C ASN A 291 2.63 15.06 39.63
N ARG A 292 1.51 15.06 38.91
CA ARG A 292 0.65 16.23 38.78
C ARG A 292 0.01 16.61 40.10
N GLU A 293 -0.46 15.66 40.89
CA GLU A 293 -1.04 15.88 42.21
C GLU A 293 -0.04 16.46 43.21
N SER A 294 1.22 15.96 43.18
CA SER A 294 2.29 16.51 44.04
C SER A 294 2.69 17.94 43.66
N THR A 295 2.75 18.24 42.36
CA THR A 295 3.08 19.59 41.87
C THR A 295 1.97 20.60 42.20
N ALA A 296 0.71 20.18 42.11
CA ALA A 296 -0.44 21.03 42.51
C ALA A 296 -0.44 21.35 44.01
N ASN A 297 -0.08 20.38 44.86
CA ASN A 297 0.02 20.58 46.31
C ASN A 297 1.17 21.52 46.70
N LEU A 298 2.28 21.56 45.98
CA LEU A 298 3.40 22.49 46.18
C LEU A 298 3.01 23.94 45.84
N GLN A 299 2.20 24.15 44.83
CA GLN A 299 1.70 25.50 44.46
C GLN A 299 0.70 26.07 45.46
N ILE A 300 -0.03 25.24 46.19
CA ILE A 300 -0.98 25.69 47.21
C ILE A 300 -0.28 26.05 48.53
N LYS A 301 0.86 25.40 48.85
CA LYS A 301 1.62 25.69 50.10
C LYS A 301 2.45 26.98 50.06
N SER A 302 2.67 27.61 48.93
CA SER A 302 3.47 28.84 48.83
C SER A 302 2.73 30.15 49.12
N LYS A 303 1.47 30.12 49.61
CA LYS A 303 0.65 31.30 49.89
C LYS A 303 0.44 31.65 51.39
N ASP A 304 1.15 31.01 52.32
CA ASP A 304 1.13 31.40 53.73
C ASP A 304 2.37 32.20 54.13
N THR A 305 2.59 33.37 53.53
CA THR A 305 3.45 34.41 54.08
C THR A 305 2.57 35.33 54.92
N LYS A 306 2.64 35.18 56.28
CA LYS A 306 2.07 36.10 57.25
C LYS A 306 2.62 37.49 57.00
N THR A 307 1.79 38.40 56.54
CA THR A 307 2.06 39.84 56.62
C THR A 307 1.82 40.30 58.04
N ASN A 308 2.89 40.55 58.81
CA ASN A 308 2.81 41.32 60.03
C ASN A 308 2.57 42.79 59.66
N ASN A 309 1.33 43.22 59.86
CA ASN A 309 0.96 44.62 59.85
C ASN A 309 1.42 45.28 61.18
N THR A 310 2.55 45.95 61.17
CA THR A 310 2.88 46.96 62.16
C THR A 310 2.27 48.30 61.73
N VAL A 311 1.16 48.65 62.36
CA VAL A 311 0.60 49.98 62.22
C VAL A 311 1.49 50.97 62.95
N ASN A 312 2.19 51.85 62.26
CA ASN A 312 2.78 53.03 62.83
C ASN A 312 1.82 54.22 62.75
N GLN A 313 1.36 54.64 63.97
CA GLN A 313 0.69 55.91 64.20
C GLN A 313 1.66 57.06 63.89
N PHE A 314 1.27 57.96 63.01
CA PHE A 314 1.71 59.37 63.11
C PHE A 314 0.52 60.29 63.28
N LYS A 315 0.49 60.95 64.48
CA LYS A 315 -0.23 62.16 64.72
C LYS A 315 0.61 63.34 64.19
N LEU A 316 0.04 64.17 63.43
CA LEU A 316 -0.18 65.61 63.54
C LEU A 316 -0.73 66.10 62.21
#